data_b9abfaa7211c818910c4bbb60d634115
#
_entry.id   b9abfaa7211c818910c4bbb60d634115
#
_cell.length_a   1.000
_cell.length_b   1.000
_cell.length_c   1.000
_cell.angle_alpha   90.00
_cell.angle_beta   90.00
_cell.angle_gamma   90.00
#
_symmetry.space_group_name_H-M   'P 1'
#
loop_
_entity.id
_entity.type
_entity.pdbx_description
1 polymer ?
#
loop_
_entity_poly.entity_id
_entity_poly.type
_entity_poly.pdbx_seq_one_letter_code
_entity_poly.pdbx_strand_id
1 'polypeptide(L)'
;VVAVFALIFLYYTNSFLIRKRKKELGLYNILGMGKRNLVRILLWENILTAVISLVIGIVFGILFSKLAELLAIKLLDGATGFGVHIEMKPILMTVGLFLAIFLLIMIRMLVSVYKLRPIEMLRSENVGEKPPKANWLFAFAGAVILAGAYYLAVKIIADAELKFSVL
;
A
#
# COMPACT_ATOMS: atom_id res chain seq x y z
N VAL A 1 3.15 -9.34 -6.29
CA VAL A 1 2.59 -9.57 -4.94
C VAL A 1 2.76 -8.33 -4.08
N VAL A 2 3.99 -7.80 -3.86
CA VAL A 2 4.26 -6.64 -3.00
C VAL A 2 3.47 -5.39 -3.42
N ALA A 3 3.38 -5.10 -4.72
CA ALA A 3 2.65 -3.96 -5.24
C ALA A 3 1.14 -4.02 -4.93
N VAL A 4 0.54 -5.19 -5.05
CA VAL A 4 -0.88 -5.41 -4.74
C VAL A 4 -1.13 -5.22 -3.23
N PHE A 5 -0.26 -5.78 -2.40
CA PHE A 5 -0.32 -5.61 -0.96
C PHE A 5 -0.18 -4.13 -0.56
N ALA A 6 0.80 -3.42 -1.12
CA ALA A 6 1.01 -2.00 -0.89
C ALA A 6 -0.22 -1.16 -1.28
N LEU A 7 -0.84 -1.47 -2.43
CA LEU A 7 -2.05 -0.80 -2.90
C LEU A 7 -3.21 -1.00 -1.92
N ILE A 8 -3.48 -2.24 -1.51
CA ILE A 8 -4.56 -2.55 -0.57
C ILE A 8 -4.32 -1.87 0.78
N PHE A 9 -3.09 -1.96 1.30
CA PHE A 9 -2.71 -1.38 2.58
C PHE A 9 -2.84 0.14 2.60
N LEU A 10 -2.27 0.82 1.60
CA LEU A 10 -2.35 2.27 1.47
C LEU A 10 -3.78 2.75 1.26
N TYR A 11 -4.55 2.03 0.45
CA TYR A 11 -5.96 2.31 0.24
C TYR A 11 -6.77 2.23 1.55
N TYR A 12 -6.57 1.17 2.32
CA TYR A 12 -7.27 0.97 3.59
C TYR A 12 -6.86 2.04 4.62
N THR A 13 -5.56 2.29 4.76
CA THR A 13 -5.01 3.28 5.69
C THR A 13 -5.50 4.68 5.36
N ASN A 14 -5.46 5.10 4.10
CA ASN A 14 -5.96 6.41 3.67
C ASN A 14 -7.46 6.54 3.91
N SER A 15 -8.24 5.50 3.60
CA SER A 15 -9.68 5.48 3.88
C SER A 15 -10.01 5.59 5.37
N PHE A 16 -9.19 5.01 6.22
CA PHE A 16 -9.29 5.11 7.68
C PHE A 16 -8.94 6.52 8.18
N LEU A 17 -7.84 7.11 7.68
CA LEU A 17 -7.45 8.48 8.04
C LEU A 17 -8.52 9.50 7.68
N ILE A 18 -9.10 9.42 6.48
CA ILE A 18 -10.19 10.32 6.07
C ILE A 18 -11.38 10.18 7.00
N ARG A 19 -11.73 8.95 7.41
CA ARG A 19 -12.83 8.73 8.36
C ARG A 19 -12.55 9.37 9.72
N LYS A 20 -11.34 9.26 10.23
CA LYS A 20 -10.92 9.84 11.52
C LYS A 20 -10.95 11.37 11.49
N ARG A 21 -10.61 11.99 10.36
CA ARG A 21 -10.60 13.45 10.18
C ARG A 21 -11.95 14.06 9.77
N LYS A 22 -13.00 13.25 9.62
CA LYS A 22 -14.33 13.75 9.21
C LYS A 22 -14.85 14.88 10.10
N LYS A 23 -14.59 14.83 11.40
CA LYS A 23 -15.00 15.87 12.36
C LYS A 23 -14.30 17.19 12.09
N GLU A 24 -12.97 17.17 11.94
CA GLU A 24 -12.16 18.34 11.63
C GLU A 24 -12.62 18.97 10.32
N LEU A 25 -12.85 18.15 9.29
CA LEU A 25 -13.34 18.59 8.00
C LEU A 25 -14.75 19.20 8.10
N GLY A 26 -15.61 18.62 8.93
CA GLY A 26 -16.94 19.15 9.23
C GLY A 26 -16.90 20.50 9.92
N LEU A 27 -16.02 20.65 10.92
CA LEU A 27 -15.83 21.89 11.68
C LEU A 27 -15.35 23.03 10.76
N TYR A 28 -14.35 22.78 9.91
CA TYR A 28 -13.88 23.75 8.92
C TYR A 28 -14.99 24.20 7.95
N ASN A 29 -15.87 23.27 7.58
CA ASN A 29 -16.98 23.60 6.69
C ASN A 29 -18.02 24.50 7.37
N ILE A 30 -18.30 24.33 8.68
CA ILE A 30 -19.20 25.17 9.47
C ILE A 30 -18.60 26.56 9.68
N LEU A 31 -17.29 26.65 9.89
CA LEU A 31 -16.56 27.91 9.99
C LEU A 31 -16.49 28.69 8.66
N GLY A 32 -17.23 28.22 7.63
CA GLY A 32 -17.33 28.90 6.34
C GLY A 32 -16.27 28.50 5.31
N MET A 33 -15.43 27.52 5.61
CA MET A 33 -14.45 27.04 4.62
C MET A 33 -15.14 26.20 3.54
N GLY A 34 -15.12 26.70 2.31
CA GLY A 34 -15.70 25.99 1.16
C GLY A 34 -14.98 24.67 0.88
N LYS A 35 -15.71 23.66 0.39
CA LYS A 35 -15.19 22.32 0.03
C LYS A 35 -13.94 22.39 -0.85
N ARG A 36 -13.81 23.40 -1.70
CA ARG A 36 -12.68 23.58 -2.61
C ARG A 36 -11.38 23.89 -1.87
N ASN A 37 -11.44 24.71 -0.82
CA ASN A 37 -10.27 25.03 0.00
C ASN A 37 -9.87 23.85 0.85
N LEU A 38 -10.84 23.12 1.40
CA LEU A 38 -10.62 21.88 2.13
C LEU A 38 -9.87 20.84 1.29
N VAL A 39 -10.34 20.63 0.07
CA VAL A 39 -9.69 19.73 -0.89
C VAL A 39 -8.26 20.16 -1.20
N ARG A 40 -8.03 21.47 -1.37
CA ARG A 40 -6.68 21.99 -1.65
C ARG A 40 -5.70 21.69 -0.51
N ILE A 41 -6.11 21.86 0.74
CA ILE A 41 -5.27 21.56 1.91
C ILE A 41 -4.93 20.06 1.94
N LEU A 42 -5.94 19.21 1.79
CA LEU A 42 -5.76 17.76 1.79
C LEU A 42 -4.87 17.28 0.62
N LEU A 43 -4.99 17.91 -0.55
CA LEU A 43 -4.13 17.60 -1.70
C LEU A 43 -2.67 17.92 -1.40
N TRP A 44 -2.38 19.12 -0.88
CA TRP A 44 -1.02 19.50 -0.52
C TRP A 44 -0.42 18.57 0.53
N GLU A 45 -1.18 18.24 1.57
CA GLU A 45 -0.76 17.31 2.61
C GLU A 45 -0.44 15.92 2.03
N ASN A 46 -1.30 15.42 1.15
CA ASN A 46 -1.10 14.10 0.52
C ASN A 46 0.11 14.10 -0.44
N ILE A 47 0.29 15.16 -1.23
CA ILE A 47 1.45 15.30 -2.12
C ILE A 47 2.74 15.37 -1.32
N LEU A 48 2.78 16.17 -0.25
CA LEU A 48 3.95 16.30 0.61
C LEU A 48 4.32 14.95 1.24
N THR A 49 3.32 14.25 1.79
CA THR A 49 3.50 12.91 2.36
C THR A 49 4.01 11.92 1.31
N ALA A 50 3.46 11.97 0.10
CA ALA A 50 3.87 11.09 -1.00
C ALA A 50 5.34 11.32 -1.38
N VAL A 51 5.75 12.57 -1.56
CA VAL A 51 7.12 12.94 -1.93
C VAL A 51 8.12 12.52 -0.84
N ILE A 52 7.83 12.86 0.42
CA ILE A 52 8.69 12.51 1.55
C ILE A 52 8.81 10.99 1.69
N SER A 53 7.70 10.27 1.63
CA SER A 53 7.70 8.80 1.73
C SER A 53 8.47 8.15 0.59
N LEU A 54 8.34 8.68 -0.63
CA LEU A 54 9.02 8.15 -1.81
C LEU A 54 10.54 8.38 -1.71
N VAL A 55 10.98 9.55 -1.31
CA VAL A 55 12.40 9.86 -1.13
C VAL A 55 13.02 8.97 -0.04
N ILE A 56 12.38 8.91 1.12
CA ILE A 56 12.84 8.06 2.24
C ILE A 56 12.85 6.59 1.81
N GLY A 57 11.78 6.13 1.15
CA GLY A 57 11.66 4.75 0.66
C GLY A 57 12.75 4.36 -0.32
N ILE A 58 13.11 5.23 -1.26
CA ILE A 58 14.18 4.97 -2.23
C ILE A 58 15.55 4.92 -1.52
N VAL A 59 15.84 5.89 -0.64
CA VAL A 59 17.12 5.94 0.09
C VAL A 59 17.31 4.67 0.92
N PHE A 60 16.32 4.32 1.74
CA PHE A 60 16.39 3.09 2.53
C PHE A 60 16.37 1.83 1.66
N GLY A 61 15.61 1.82 0.56
CA GLY A 61 15.57 0.71 -0.39
C GLY A 61 16.96 0.41 -1.00
N ILE A 62 17.68 1.45 -1.42
CA ILE A 62 19.04 1.31 -1.95
C ILE A 62 20.00 0.82 -0.87
N LEU A 63 19.92 1.39 0.35
CA LEU A 63 20.75 0.97 1.48
C LEU A 63 20.55 -0.52 1.82
N PHE A 64 19.31 -0.95 2.02
CA PHE A 64 18.99 -2.34 2.34
C PHE A 64 19.31 -3.29 1.19
N SER A 65 19.12 -2.88 -0.05
CA SER A 65 19.49 -3.67 -1.23
C SER A 65 21.00 -3.96 -1.25
N LYS A 66 21.82 -2.94 -0.99
CA LYS A 66 23.27 -3.11 -0.92
C LYS A 66 23.70 -3.97 0.27
N LEU A 67 23.04 -3.83 1.40
CA LEU A 67 23.31 -4.64 2.58
C LEU A 67 22.97 -6.11 2.33
N ALA A 68 21.86 -6.39 1.67
CA ALA A 68 21.46 -7.73 1.27
C ALA A 68 22.43 -8.36 0.26
N GLU A 69 22.92 -7.57 -0.72
CA GLU A 69 23.91 -7.99 -1.70
C GLU A 69 25.22 -8.40 -1.01
N LEU A 70 25.71 -7.59 -0.06
CA LEU A 70 26.91 -7.89 0.73
C LEU A 70 26.77 -9.17 1.57
N LEU A 71 25.60 -9.35 2.20
CA LEU A 71 25.30 -10.56 2.96
C LEU A 71 25.26 -11.80 2.06
N ALA A 72 24.65 -11.69 0.88
CA ALA A 72 24.58 -12.79 -0.07
C ALA A 72 25.98 -13.20 -0.58
N ILE A 73 26.84 -12.24 -0.91
CA ILE A 73 28.23 -12.49 -1.33
C ILE A 73 29.00 -13.21 -0.22
N LYS A 74 28.86 -12.77 1.03
CA LYS A 74 29.54 -13.36 2.17
C LYS A 74 29.07 -14.78 2.47
N LEU A 75 27.78 -15.06 2.29
CA LEU A 75 27.21 -16.40 2.56
C LEU A 75 27.52 -17.41 1.45
N LEU A 76 27.66 -16.94 0.20
CA LEU A 76 27.90 -17.80 -0.97
C LEU A 76 29.39 -17.96 -1.31
N ASP A 77 30.29 -17.44 -0.47
CA ASP A 77 31.78 -17.51 -0.67
C ASP A 77 32.22 -17.00 -2.05
N GLY A 78 31.41 -16.10 -2.65
CA GLY A 78 31.60 -15.59 -3.99
C GLY A 78 32.62 -14.46 -4.03
N ALA A 79 33.78 -14.70 -4.62
CA ALA A 79 34.77 -13.68 -4.97
C ALA A 79 34.32 -12.85 -6.16
N THR A 80 33.20 -12.14 -6.03
CA THR A 80 32.76 -11.17 -7.06
C THR A 80 33.11 -9.76 -6.63
N GLY A 81 33.79 -9.03 -7.52
CA GLY A 81 34.28 -7.67 -7.25
C GLY A 81 33.14 -6.74 -6.81
N PHE A 82 33.44 -5.93 -5.82
CA PHE A 82 32.57 -4.85 -5.34
C PHE A 82 32.32 -3.82 -6.43
N GLY A 83 31.25 -4.00 -7.20
CA GLY A 83 30.76 -2.98 -8.12
C GLY A 83 29.48 -2.36 -7.59
N VAL A 84 29.50 -1.08 -7.23
CA VAL A 84 28.28 -0.34 -6.90
C VAL A 84 27.54 -0.05 -8.19
N HIS A 85 26.88 -1.05 -8.76
CA HIS A 85 26.00 -0.85 -9.90
C HIS A 85 24.59 -0.53 -9.38
N ILE A 86 24.23 0.76 -9.46
CA ILE A 86 22.85 1.19 -9.19
C ILE A 86 22.12 1.12 -10.53
N GLU A 87 21.29 0.11 -10.68
CA GLU A 87 20.44 -0.01 -11.85
C GLU A 87 19.29 1.01 -11.76
N MET A 88 19.20 1.90 -12.75
CA MET A 88 18.14 2.91 -12.83
C MET A 88 16.75 2.31 -13.12
N LYS A 89 16.71 1.17 -13.79
CA LYS A 89 15.46 0.56 -14.23
C LYS A 89 14.53 0.15 -13.07
N PRO A 90 15.00 -0.54 -12.00
CA PRO A 90 14.16 -0.82 -10.83
C PRO A 90 13.68 0.44 -10.10
N ILE A 91 14.50 1.48 -10.02
CA ILE A 91 14.13 2.75 -9.40
C ILE A 91 12.99 3.41 -10.16
N LEU A 92 13.10 3.51 -11.49
CA LEU A 92 12.06 4.07 -12.34
C LEU A 92 10.75 3.27 -12.26
N MET A 93 10.83 1.94 -12.24
CA MET A 93 9.66 1.09 -12.06
C MET A 93 8.98 1.31 -10.70
N THR A 94 9.78 1.44 -9.63
CA THR A 94 9.26 1.70 -8.29
C THR A 94 8.59 3.07 -8.21
N VAL A 95 9.21 4.11 -8.73
CA VAL A 95 8.65 5.46 -8.79
C VAL A 95 7.35 5.47 -9.57
N GLY A 96 7.32 4.86 -10.76
CA GLY A 96 6.11 4.79 -11.59
C GLY A 96 4.96 4.06 -10.91
N LEU A 97 5.25 2.94 -10.25
CA LEU A 97 4.26 2.17 -9.51
C LEU A 97 3.69 2.96 -8.32
N PHE A 98 4.54 3.59 -7.52
CA PHE A 98 4.08 4.41 -6.39
C PHE A 98 3.31 5.64 -6.85
N LEU A 99 3.72 6.32 -7.92
CA LEU A 99 2.97 7.42 -8.51
C LEU A 99 1.56 6.98 -8.94
N ALA A 100 1.43 5.82 -9.57
CA ALA A 100 0.13 5.28 -9.94
C ALA A 100 -0.75 5.00 -8.72
N ILE A 101 -0.20 4.40 -7.66
CA ILE A 101 -0.91 4.15 -6.41
C ILE A 101 -1.34 5.45 -5.75
N PHE A 102 -0.46 6.45 -5.64
CA PHE A 102 -0.80 7.74 -5.06
C PHE A 102 -1.85 8.50 -5.86
N LEU A 103 -1.82 8.43 -7.19
CA LEU A 103 -2.87 8.99 -8.05
C LEU A 103 -4.24 8.36 -7.77
N LEU A 104 -4.32 7.04 -7.66
CA LEU A 104 -5.55 6.35 -7.33
C LEU A 104 -6.10 6.77 -5.96
N ILE A 105 -5.22 6.87 -4.95
CA ILE A 105 -5.58 7.32 -3.61
C ILE A 105 -6.07 8.76 -3.65
N MET A 106 -5.41 9.64 -4.39
CA MET A 106 -5.76 11.04 -4.54
C MET A 106 -7.14 11.22 -5.18
N ILE A 107 -7.42 10.51 -6.27
CA ILE A 107 -8.73 10.52 -6.94
C ILE A 107 -9.82 10.07 -5.96
N ARG A 108 -9.58 9.00 -5.23
CA ARG A 108 -10.52 8.49 -4.25
C ARG A 108 -10.78 9.46 -3.10
N MET A 109 -9.73 10.12 -2.60
CA MET A 109 -9.83 11.14 -1.57
C MET A 109 -10.70 12.31 -2.04
N LEU A 110 -10.47 12.79 -3.26
CA LEU A 110 -11.29 13.83 -3.89
C LEU A 110 -12.76 13.43 -3.94
N VAL A 111 -13.06 12.26 -4.50
CA VAL A 111 -14.44 11.75 -4.60
C VAL A 111 -15.07 11.60 -3.20
N SER A 112 -14.31 11.14 -2.22
CA SER A 112 -14.80 10.98 -0.84
C SER A 112 -15.19 12.33 -0.24
N VAL A 113 -14.35 13.35 -0.36
CA VAL A 113 -14.62 14.69 0.19
C VAL A 113 -15.78 15.38 -0.50
N TYR A 114 -15.91 15.27 -1.85
CA TYR A 114 -17.03 15.84 -2.57
C TYR A 114 -18.38 15.18 -2.24
N LYS A 115 -18.38 13.88 -1.95
CA LYS A 115 -19.59 13.14 -1.55
C LYS A 115 -20.03 13.37 -0.11
N LEU A 116 -19.14 13.87 0.76
CA LEU A 116 -19.46 14.10 2.16
C LEU A 116 -20.44 15.28 2.31
N ARG A 117 -21.53 15.04 3.05
CA ARG A 117 -22.47 16.06 3.45
C ARG A 117 -22.06 16.63 4.80
N PRO A 118 -22.01 17.99 4.99
CA PRO A 118 -21.57 18.62 6.25
C PRO A 118 -22.32 18.09 7.47
N ILE A 119 -23.62 17.87 7.34
CA ILE A 119 -24.49 17.40 8.43
C ILE A 119 -24.16 15.98 8.87
N GLU A 120 -23.77 15.12 7.91
CA GLU A 120 -23.37 13.72 8.21
C GLU A 120 -22.02 13.64 8.91
N MET A 121 -21.14 14.63 8.67
CA MET A 121 -19.82 14.68 9.31
C MET A 121 -19.91 14.90 10.83
N LEU A 122 -20.84 15.73 11.28
CA LEU A 122 -21.05 16.03 12.70
C LEU A 122 -21.83 14.91 13.41
N ARG A 123 -22.72 14.25 12.70
CA ARG A 123 -23.56 13.20 13.26
C ARG A 123 -22.87 11.82 13.31
N SER A 124 -21.69 11.71 12.74
CA SER A 124 -20.95 10.44 12.64
C SER A 124 -20.54 9.86 14.01
N GLU A 125 -20.65 10.62 15.09
CA GLU A 125 -20.35 10.15 16.45
C GLU A 125 -21.45 9.28 17.06
N ASN A 126 -22.72 9.59 16.74
CA ASN A 126 -23.87 8.90 17.31
C ASN A 126 -24.39 7.74 16.45
N VAL A 127 -23.87 7.59 15.25
CA VAL A 127 -24.14 6.43 14.41
C VAL A 127 -22.98 5.47 14.59
N GLY A 128 -23.11 4.54 15.53
CA GLY A 128 -22.17 3.46 15.72
C GLY A 128 -21.79 2.84 14.36
N GLU A 129 -20.55 2.47 14.18
CA GLU A 129 -20.09 1.81 12.95
C GLU A 129 -21.06 0.65 12.67
N LYS A 130 -21.66 0.69 11.49
CA LYS A 130 -22.48 -0.45 11.05
C LYS A 130 -21.58 -1.68 11.18
N PRO A 131 -22.03 -2.72 11.91
CA PRO A 131 -21.22 -3.92 12.06
C PRO A 131 -20.78 -4.40 10.66
N PRO A 132 -19.53 -4.78 10.49
CA PRO A 132 -19.03 -5.23 9.20
C PRO A 132 -19.91 -6.40 8.76
N LYS A 133 -20.62 -6.25 7.65
CA LYS A 133 -21.34 -7.37 7.05
C LYS A 133 -20.29 -8.37 6.61
N ALA A 134 -20.12 -9.43 7.39
CA ALA A 134 -19.26 -10.54 7.01
C ALA A 134 -19.82 -11.14 5.71
N ASN A 135 -19.19 -10.82 4.60
CA ASN A 135 -19.49 -11.45 3.33
C ASN A 135 -18.87 -12.85 3.35
N TRP A 136 -19.64 -13.81 3.79
CA TRP A 136 -19.30 -15.24 3.82
C TRP A 136 -18.71 -15.73 2.48
N LEU A 137 -19.21 -15.21 1.36
CA LEU A 137 -18.71 -15.50 0.02
C LEU A 137 -17.22 -15.14 -0.17
N PHE A 138 -16.78 -13.95 0.32
CA PHE A 138 -15.38 -13.56 0.24
C PHE A 138 -14.48 -14.36 1.19
N ALA A 139 -14.99 -14.74 2.36
CA ALA A 139 -14.28 -15.61 3.28
C ALA A 139 -14.07 -17.01 2.67
N PHE A 140 -15.09 -17.56 2.04
CA PHE A 140 -15.00 -18.85 1.37
C PHE A 140 -14.06 -18.80 0.15
N ALA A 141 -14.16 -17.76 -0.69
CA ALA A 141 -13.24 -17.57 -1.82
C ALA A 141 -11.79 -17.43 -1.35
N GLY A 142 -11.54 -16.69 -0.27
CA GLY A 142 -10.21 -16.58 0.33
C GLY A 142 -9.68 -17.91 0.83
N ALA A 143 -10.50 -18.71 1.48
CA ALA A 143 -10.13 -20.05 1.96
C ALA A 143 -9.80 -21.02 0.81
N VAL A 144 -10.57 -20.98 -0.29
CA VAL A 144 -10.33 -21.81 -1.48
C VAL A 144 -9.01 -21.41 -2.17
N ILE A 145 -8.75 -20.11 -2.31
CA ILE A 145 -7.48 -19.61 -2.90
C ILE A 145 -6.30 -20.03 -2.03
N LEU A 146 -6.42 -19.93 -0.72
CA LEU A 146 -5.39 -20.31 0.23
C LEU A 146 -5.10 -21.81 0.22
N ALA A 147 -6.14 -22.63 0.17
CA ALA A 147 -6.01 -24.08 0.04
C ALA A 147 -5.36 -24.48 -1.30
N GLY A 148 -5.75 -23.82 -2.40
CA GLY A 148 -5.16 -24.02 -3.72
C GLY A 148 -3.68 -23.63 -3.77
N ALA A 149 -3.31 -22.50 -3.18
CA ALA A 149 -1.91 -22.08 -3.08
C ALA A 149 -1.07 -23.06 -2.26
N TYR A 150 -1.62 -23.58 -1.16
CA TYR A 150 -0.95 -24.56 -0.32
C TYR A 150 -0.76 -25.89 -1.05
N TYR A 151 -1.78 -26.36 -1.78
CA TYR A 151 -1.68 -27.57 -2.59
C TYR A 151 -0.63 -27.46 -3.68
N LEU A 152 -0.57 -26.32 -4.38
CA LEU A 152 0.46 -26.07 -5.39
C LEU A 152 1.86 -26.01 -4.80
N ALA A 153 2.04 -25.37 -3.65
CA ALA A 153 3.33 -25.30 -2.95
C ALA A 153 3.84 -26.70 -2.58
N VAL A 154 2.98 -27.55 -2.00
CA VAL A 154 3.33 -28.92 -1.62
C VAL A 154 3.67 -29.76 -2.85
N LYS A 155 2.90 -29.60 -3.93
CA LYS A 155 3.14 -30.35 -5.18
C LYS A 155 4.48 -29.99 -5.83
N ILE A 156 4.82 -28.69 -5.86
CA ILE A 156 6.10 -28.20 -6.41
C ILE A 156 7.28 -28.74 -5.59
N ILE A 157 7.16 -28.78 -4.26
CA ILE A 157 8.21 -29.32 -3.37
C ILE A 157 8.36 -30.83 -3.60
N ALA A 158 7.29 -31.58 -3.68
CA ALA A 158 7.31 -33.01 -3.92
C ALA A 158 7.91 -33.37 -5.31
N ASP A 159 7.58 -32.61 -6.35
CA ASP A 159 8.13 -32.78 -7.69
C ASP A 159 9.64 -32.40 -7.75
N ALA A 160 10.09 -31.46 -6.90
CA ALA A 160 11.50 -31.10 -6.77
C ALA A 160 12.30 -32.21 -6.08
N GLU A 161 11.78 -32.81 -5.01
CA GLU A 161 12.43 -33.94 -4.32
C GLU A 161 12.57 -35.18 -5.23
N LEU A 162 11.54 -35.49 -6.03
CA LEU A 162 11.60 -36.60 -6.98
C LEU A 162 12.68 -36.40 -8.06
N LYS A 163 12.90 -35.17 -8.52
CA LYS A 163 13.97 -34.87 -9.47
C LYS A 163 15.38 -34.97 -8.87
N PHE A 164 15.54 -34.65 -7.59
CA PHE A 164 16.81 -34.81 -6.89
C PHE A 164 17.13 -36.26 -6.53
N SER A 165 16.14 -37.12 -6.38
CA SER A 165 16.30 -38.54 -6.08
C SER A 165 16.63 -39.41 -7.31
N VAL A 166 16.49 -38.88 -8.52
CA VAL A 166 16.73 -39.61 -9.80
C VAL A 166 18.07 -39.22 -10.46
N LEU A 167 18.81 -38.27 -9.89
CA LEU A 167 20.19 -37.87 -10.29
C LEU A 167 21.23 -38.44 -9.33
#